data_4ee71fdb5a4da144f7ad5343115e1b43
#
_entry.id   4ee71fdb5a4da144f7ad5343115e1b43
#
_cell.length_a   1.000
_cell.length_b   1.000
_cell.length_c   1.000
_cell.angle_alpha   90.00
_cell.angle_beta   90.00
_cell.angle_gamma   90.00
#
_symmetry.space_group_name_H-M   'P 1'
#
loop_
_entity.id
_entity.type
_entity.pdbx_description
1 polymer ?
#
loop_
_entity_poly.entity_id
_entity_poly.type
_entity_poly.pdbx_seq_one_letter_code
_entity_poly.pdbx_strand_id
1 'polypeptide(L)'
;ANTGSLGAKVNSFVKKNYQDSKADLYSVFIERCAQMIVHGGYQAMITQHSWMFLTSFQKLREKMMHTDTISMAHLGARAFEEIGGEVVQTTAFVRRNSSISDYYGTYCRLVEPSTQQGKADLYLSGTKCYVARQADFVKIPGMPVAYWLSNIYFELFSKLPTLSNSVDFCKGLATMDNERFLRLWEEVNWKNACVTAIDAAGGKESK
;
A
#
# COMPACT_ATOMS: atom_id res chain seq x y z
N ALA A 1 -0.56 -0.51 15.16
CA ALA A 1 -0.54 -1.80 15.86
C ALA A 1 -1.31 -2.82 15.05
N ASN A 2 -0.64 -3.88 14.66
CA ASN A 2 -1.29 -5.00 13.97
C ASN A 2 -2.46 -5.52 14.83
N THR A 3 -3.62 -5.74 14.22
CA THR A 3 -4.82 -6.22 14.95
C THR A 3 -4.60 -7.56 15.67
N GLY A 4 -3.59 -8.34 15.26
CA GLY A 4 -3.17 -9.57 15.95
C GLY A 4 -2.61 -9.36 17.35
N SER A 5 -2.08 -8.17 17.67
CA SER A 5 -1.56 -7.81 18.99
C SER A 5 -2.60 -7.18 19.92
N LEU A 6 -3.83 -6.97 19.44
CA LEU A 6 -4.92 -6.40 20.23
C LEU A 6 -5.56 -7.49 21.13
N GLY A 7 -6.02 -7.08 22.31
CA GLY A 7 -6.79 -7.97 23.17
C GLY A 7 -8.04 -8.53 22.47
N ALA A 8 -8.47 -9.73 22.83
CA ALA A 8 -9.53 -10.47 22.15
C ALA A 8 -10.83 -9.67 21.94
N LYS A 9 -11.24 -8.86 22.92
CA LYS A 9 -12.45 -8.02 22.84
C LYS A 9 -12.34 -6.97 21.72
N VAL A 10 -11.20 -6.25 21.66
CA VAL A 10 -10.96 -5.21 20.66
C VAL A 10 -10.85 -5.82 19.26
N ASN A 11 -10.15 -6.94 19.14
CA ASN A 11 -10.01 -7.65 17.86
C ASN A 11 -11.38 -8.12 17.33
N SER A 12 -12.22 -8.70 18.19
CA SER A 12 -13.59 -9.11 17.82
C SER A 12 -14.45 -7.91 17.39
N PHE A 13 -14.37 -6.79 18.11
CA PHE A 13 -15.09 -5.57 17.79
C PHE A 13 -14.65 -5.01 16.43
N VAL A 14 -13.34 -4.91 16.19
CA VAL A 14 -12.79 -4.40 14.92
C VAL A 14 -13.21 -5.30 13.76
N LYS A 15 -13.06 -6.61 13.88
CA LYS A 15 -13.47 -7.57 12.84
C LYS A 15 -14.97 -7.53 12.52
N LYS A 16 -15.81 -7.24 13.51
CA LYS A 16 -17.26 -7.14 13.32
C LYS A 16 -17.66 -5.83 12.64
N ASN A 17 -17.08 -4.70 13.05
CA ASN A 17 -17.59 -3.38 12.69
C ASN A 17 -16.77 -2.68 11.58
N TYR A 18 -15.50 -3.09 11.33
CA TYR A 18 -14.56 -2.43 10.43
C TYR A 18 -13.88 -3.45 9.51
N GLN A 19 -14.67 -4.23 8.77
CA GLN A 19 -14.16 -5.34 7.95
C GLN A 19 -13.19 -4.88 6.85
N ASP A 20 -13.36 -3.68 6.33
CA ASP A 20 -12.60 -3.14 5.21
C ASP A 20 -11.28 -2.49 5.66
N SER A 21 -11.15 -2.18 6.95
CA SER A 21 -9.96 -1.55 7.55
C SER A 21 -9.32 -2.38 8.67
N LYS A 22 -9.79 -3.60 8.89
CA LYS A 22 -9.39 -4.47 10.02
C LYS A 22 -7.93 -4.91 10.02
N ALA A 23 -7.17 -4.66 8.97
CA ALA A 23 -5.79 -5.15 8.85
C ALA A 23 -4.84 -4.48 9.87
N ASP A 24 -5.08 -3.20 10.19
CA ASP A 24 -4.32 -2.48 11.22
C ASP A 24 -5.22 -1.45 11.92
N LEU A 25 -4.88 -1.12 13.16
CA LEU A 25 -5.69 -0.21 13.98
C LEU A 25 -5.72 1.22 13.43
N TYR A 26 -4.62 1.71 12.84
CA TYR A 26 -4.61 3.05 12.25
C TYR A 26 -5.61 3.17 11.10
N SER A 27 -5.79 2.13 10.31
CA SER A 27 -6.77 2.12 9.21
C SER A 27 -8.21 2.09 9.72
N VAL A 28 -8.44 1.43 10.86
CA VAL A 28 -9.74 1.51 11.56
C VAL A 28 -10.04 2.94 12.01
N PHE A 29 -9.02 3.65 12.52
CA PHE A 29 -9.17 5.07 12.87
C PHE A 29 -9.44 5.95 11.66
N ILE A 30 -8.82 5.71 10.51
CA ILE A 30 -9.14 6.43 9.27
C ILE A 30 -10.65 6.29 8.96
N GLU A 31 -11.17 5.06 8.97
CA GLU A 31 -12.57 4.79 8.69
C GLU A 31 -13.49 5.39 9.76
N ARG A 32 -13.17 5.22 11.04
CA ARG A 32 -13.99 5.72 12.14
C ARG A 32 -14.05 7.26 12.17
N CYS A 33 -12.92 7.94 12.02
CA CYS A 33 -12.89 9.39 11.98
C CYS A 33 -13.68 9.95 10.80
N ALA A 34 -13.62 9.29 9.63
CA ALA A 34 -14.43 9.67 8.47
C ALA A 34 -15.94 9.58 8.74
N GLN A 35 -16.40 8.64 9.58
CA GLN A 35 -17.80 8.51 9.98
C GLN A 35 -18.27 9.60 10.99
N MET A 36 -17.32 10.26 11.65
CA MET A 36 -17.63 11.27 12.69
C MET A 36 -17.76 12.69 12.13
N ILE A 37 -17.34 12.93 10.90
CA ILE A 37 -17.36 14.25 10.28
C ILE A 37 -18.66 14.49 9.53
N VAL A 38 -19.18 15.72 9.67
CA VAL A 38 -20.36 16.18 8.93
C VAL A 38 -20.03 16.37 7.44
N HIS A 39 -21.06 16.47 6.61
CA HIS A 39 -20.86 16.82 5.20
C HIS A 39 -20.13 18.16 5.07
N GLY A 40 -19.14 18.23 4.19
CA GLY A 40 -18.25 19.38 4.04
C GLY A 40 -17.18 19.53 5.12
N GLY A 41 -17.24 18.74 6.19
CA GLY A 41 -16.23 18.72 7.26
C GLY A 41 -14.91 18.10 6.82
N TYR A 42 -13.85 18.27 7.63
CA TYR A 42 -12.50 17.84 7.32
C TYR A 42 -11.99 16.77 8.29
N GLN A 43 -11.18 15.87 7.74
CA GLN A 43 -10.38 14.90 8.46
C GLN A 43 -8.91 15.16 8.17
N ALA A 44 -8.11 15.38 9.22
CA ALA A 44 -6.65 15.48 9.10
C ALA A 44 -5.99 14.43 10.00
N MET A 45 -5.09 13.64 9.43
CA MET A 45 -4.41 12.56 10.16
C MET A 45 -2.97 12.39 9.69
N ILE A 46 -2.13 11.90 10.59
CA ILE A 46 -0.82 11.31 10.26
C ILE A 46 -0.92 9.81 10.58
N THR A 47 -0.63 8.97 9.60
CA THR A 47 -0.75 7.51 9.73
C THR A 47 0.42 6.80 9.05
N GLN A 48 0.53 5.49 9.22
CA GLN A 48 1.37 4.69 8.34
C GLN A 48 0.88 4.83 6.90
N HIS A 49 1.78 4.77 5.92
CA HIS A 49 1.48 4.97 4.51
C HIS A 49 0.99 3.72 3.78
N SER A 50 1.10 2.55 4.39
CA SER A 50 0.83 1.26 3.73
C SER A 50 -0.59 1.12 3.17
N TRP A 51 -1.57 1.85 3.72
CA TRP A 51 -2.92 1.88 3.16
C TRP A 51 -2.97 2.46 1.73
N MET A 52 -2.00 3.26 1.34
CA MET A 52 -1.91 3.84 0.00
C MET A 52 -1.71 2.78 -1.10
N PHE A 53 -1.11 1.62 -0.78
CA PHE A 53 -0.61 0.68 -1.78
C PHE A 53 -1.04 -0.77 -1.55
N LEU A 54 -1.06 -1.26 -0.30
CA LEU A 54 -1.27 -2.68 -0.04
C LEU A 54 -2.69 -3.13 -0.41
N THR A 55 -2.79 -4.34 -0.95
CA THR A 55 -4.06 -4.96 -1.35
C THR A 55 -5.02 -5.14 -0.19
N SER A 56 -4.49 -5.43 1.01
CA SER A 56 -5.30 -5.56 2.24
C SER A 56 -6.13 -4.32 2.59
N PHE A 57 -5.76 -3.14 2.06
CA PHE A 57 -6.47 -1.87 2.27
C PHE A 57 -7.24 -1.39 1.02
N GLN A 58 -7.39 -2.23 0.00
CA GLN A 58 -8.10 -1.84 -1.21
C GLN A 58 -9.51 -1.33 -0.91
N LYS A 59 -10.29 -2.06 -0.12
CA LYS A 59 -11.66 -1.66 0.24
C LYS A 59 -11.72 -0.35 1.05
N LEU A 60 -10.72 -0.10 1.89
CA LEU A 60 -10.59 1.19 2.54
C LEU A 60 -10.36 2.31 1.52
N ARG A 61 -9.47 2.10 0.53
CA ARG A 61 -9.26 3.08 -0.56
C ARG A 61 -10.52 3.30 -1.37
N GLU A 62 -11.28 2.26 -1.68
CA GLU A 62 -12.59 2.38 -2.37
C GLU A 62 -13.51 3.35 -1.61
N LYS A 63 -13.66 3.18 -0.30
CA LYS A 63 -14.43 4.13 0.53
C LYS A 63 -13.86 5.54 0.49
N MET A 64 -12.54 5.65 0.52
CA MET A 64 -11.87 6.95 0.46
C MET A 64 -12.06 7.65 -0.89
N MET A 65 -12.33 6.95 -1.99
CA MET A 65 -12.62 7.58 -3.30
C MET A 65 -13.95 8.35 -3.32
N HIS A 66 -14.82 8.15 -2.36
CA HIS A 66 -16.09 8.89 -2.25
C HIS A 66 -15.97 10.25 -1.55
N THR A 67 -14.77 10.67 -1.18
CA THR A 67 -14.50 11.95 -0.52
C THR A 67 -13.23 12.58 -1.09
N ASP A 68 -13.12 13.91 -1.03
CA ASP A 68 -12.02 14.63 -1.66
C ASP A 68 -10.75 14.58 -0.80
N THR A 69 -9.62 14.18 -1.36
CA THR A 69 -8.30 14.40 -0.77
C THR A 69 -7.82 15.80 -1.12
N ILE A 70 -7.77 16.68 -0.13
CA ILE A 70 -7.39 18.09 -0.31
C ILE A 70 -5.87 18.21 -0.45
N SER A 71 -5.15 17.63 0.51
CA SER A 71 -3.70 17.63 0.51
C SER A 71 -3.15 16.36 1.15
N MET A 72 -1.98 15.95 0.70
CA MET A 72 -1.24 14.82 1.24
C MET A 72 0.25 15.11 1.24
N ALA A 73 0.92 14.84 2.34
CA ALA A 73 2.37 14.82 2.45
C ALA A 73 2.84 13.39 2.70
N HIS A 74 3.45 12.78 1.70
CA HIS A 74 4.02 11.44 1.79
C HIS A 74 5.41 11.53 2.41
N LEU A 75 5.47 11.36 3.73
CA LEU A 75 6.67 11.60 4.52
C LEU A 75 7.69 10.45 4.42
N GLY A 76 7.21 9.22 4.21
CA GLY A 76 8.09 8.06 4.18
C GLY A 76 8.69 7.73 5.55
N ALA A 77 9.90 7.15 5.53
CA ALA A 77 10.67 6.83 6.74
C ALA A 77 11.24 8.10 7.41
N ARG A 78 11.59 7.98 8.69
CA ARG A 78 12.27 9.04 9.46
C ARG A 78 11.54 10.39 9.49
N ALA A 79 10.21 10.34 9.50
CA ALA A 79 9.39 11.54 9.69
C ALA A 79 9.42 12.03 11.15
N PHE A 80 9.78 11.16 12.09
CA PHE A 80 9.92 11.43 13.51
C PHE A 80 11.32 11.01 13.97
N GLU A 81 12.04 11.92 14.64
CA GLU A 81 13.42 11.67 15.09
C GLU A 81 13.51 10.59 16.16
N GLU A 82 12.51 10.53 17.03
CA GLU A 82 12.43 9.59 18.15
C GLU A 82 12.13 8.15 17.72
N ILE A 83 11.55 7.96 16.53
CA ILE A 83 11.24 6.64 15.98
C ILE A 83 12.43 6.18 15.15
N GLY A 84 13.35 5.45 15.79
CA GLY A 84 14.51 4.88 15.11
C GLY A 84 14.13 3.90 14.01
N GLY A 85 14.78 4.03 12.85
CA GLY A 85 14.75 3.04 11.79
C GLY A 85 13.80 3.31 10.63
N GLU A 86 13.94 2.47 9.61
CA GLU A 86 13.17 2.52 8.37
C GLU A 86 11.80 1.83 8.48
N VAL A 87 11.47 1.31 9.66
CA VAL A 87 10.34 0.39 9.87
C VAL A 87 8.98 1.08 9.76
N VAL A 88 8.89 2.35 10.18
CA VAL A 88 7.61 3.09 10.14
C VAL A 88 7.68 4.18 9.08
N GLN A 89 6.99 3.96 7.99
CA GLN A 89 6.82 4.95 6.93
C GLN A 89 5.45 5.60 7.05
N THR A 90 5.41 6.93 6.99
CA THR A 90 4.22 7.70 7.31
C THR A 90 3.73 8.59 6.16
N THR A 91 2.46 8.96 6.25
CA THR A 91 1.83 9.97 5.41
C THR A 91 0.91 10.84 6.26
N ALA A 92 0.92 12.14 5.99
CA ALA A 92 -0.05 13.08 6.51
C ALA A 92 -1.05 13.42 5.41
N PHE A 93 -2.33 13.53 5.74
CA PHE A 93 -3.35 13.87 4.75
C PHE A 93 -4.47 14.70 5.35
N VAL A 94 -5.08 15.51 4.51
CA VAL A 94 -6.31 16.25 4.80
C VAL A 94 -7.35 15.86 3.76
N ARG A 95 -8.51 15.43 4.24
CA ARG A 95 -9.64 15.03 3.40
C ARG A 95 -10.88 15.83 3.78
N ARG A 96 -11.74 16.08 2.82
CA ARG A 96 -13.04 16.72 3.02
C ARG A 96 -14.14 15.72 2.77
N ASN A 97 -15.13 15.67 3.66
CA ASN A 97 -16.32 14.83 3.50
C ASN A 97 -17.29 15.45 2.48
N SER A 98 -16.84 15.50 1.24
CA SER A 98 -17.60 15.91 0.05
C SER A 98 -17.00 15.21 -1.16
N SER A 99 -17.74 15.15 -2.25
CA SER A 99 -17.26 14.62 -3.53
C SER A 99 -17.54 15.66 -4.60
N ILE A 100 -16.49 16.36 -5.02
CA ILE A 100 -16.55 17.32 -6.11
C ILE A 100 -16.06 16.64 -7.37
N SER A 101 -16.87 16.68 -8.43
CA SER A 101 -16.47 16.17 -9.73
C SER A 101 -15.18 16.86 -10.20
N ASP A 102 -14.23 16.06 -10.68
CA ASP A 102 -12.95 16.53 -11.21
C ASP A 102 -12.09 17.35 -10.22
N TYR A 103 -12.23 17.08 -8.92
CA TYR A 103 -11.39 17.72 -7.92
C TYR A 103 -9.93 17.25 -8.02
N TYR A 104 -9.02 18.21 -7.98
CA TYR A 104 -7.57 18.01 -7.97
C TYR A 104 -7.01 18.30 -6.59
N GLY A 105 -6.45 17.26 -5.95
CA GLY A 105 -5.73 17.39 -4.67
C GLY A 105 -4.25 17.67 -4.88
N THR A 106 -3.61 18.20 -3.85
CA THR A 106 -2.15 18.44 -3.83
C THR A 106 -1.46 17.33 -3.05
N TYR A 107 -0.41 16.74 -3.64
CA TYR A 107 0.35 15.62 -3.08
C TYR A 107 1.83 15.96 -3.07
N CYS A 108 2.46 16.04 -1.90
CA CYS A 108 3.89 16.32 -1.79
C CYS A 108 4.65 15.04 -1.43
N ARG A 109 5.65 14.69 -2.23
CA ARG A 109 6.50 13.51 -2.04
C ARG A 109 7.77 13.89 -1.29
N LEU A 110 7.83 13.49 -0.01
CA LEU A 110 8.90 13.87 0.92
C LEU A 110 9.67 12.65 1.44
N VAL A 111 9.75 11.60 0.62
CA VAL A 111 10.34 10.32 1.04
C VAL A 111 11.86 10.29 0.96
N GLU A 112 12.45 11.10 0.08
CA GLU A 112 13.89 11.10 -0.21
C GLU A 112 14.74 11.63 0.98
N PRO A 113 14.40 12.79 1.63
CA PRO A 113 15.23 13.29 2.73
C PRO A 113 15.17 12.37 3.95
N SER A 114 16.34 12.15 4.56
CA SER A 114 16.52 11.30 5.75
C SER A 114 16.35 12.06 7.08
N THR A 115 16.12 13.37 7.06
CA THR A 115 15.95 14.22 8.24
C THR A 115 14.62 14.97 8.19
N GLN A 116 14.08 15.32 9.36
CA GLN A 116 12.87 16.13 9.45
C GLN A 116 13.05 17.49 8.79
N GLN A 117 14.18 18.17 9.06
CA GLN A 117 14.46 19.48 8.45
C GLN A 117 14.52 19.36 6.92
N GLY A 118 15.20 18.36 6.37
CA GLY A 118 15.26 18.16 4.93
C GLY A 118 13.87 17.91 4.30
N LYS A 119 12.96 17.24 5.00
CA LYS A 119 11.57 17.06 4.57
C LYS A 119 10.80 18.39 4.61
N ALA A 120 11.00 19.21 5.64
CA ALA A 120 10.40 20.54 5.75
C ALA A 120 10.90 21.46 4.64
N ASP A 121 12.18 21.49 4.38
CA ASP A 121 12.79 22.29 3.31
C ASP A 121 12.28 21.87 1.93
N LEU A 122 12.18 20.55 1.69
CA LEU A 122 11.64 20.02 0.45
C LEU A 122 10.15 20.37 0.28
N TYR A 123 9.37 20.31 1.36
CA TYR A 123 7.96 20.71 1.34
C TYR A 123 7.80 22.19 1.01
N LEU A 124 8.57 23.06 1.68
CA LEU A 124 8.54 24.52 1.46
C LEU A 124 9.03 24.92 0.06
N SER A 125 9.94 24.14 -0.53
CA SER A 125 10.39 24.39 -1.90
C SER A 125 9.34 24.14 -2.96
N GLY A 126 8.31 23.32 -2.66
CA GLY A 126 7.26 22.92 -3.60
C GLY A 126 7.71 22.03 -4.77
N THR A 127 8.99 21.70 -4.88
CA THR A 127 9.56 21.02 -6.06
C THR A 127 9.08 19.59 -6.27
N LYS A 128 8.63 18.92 -5.21
CA LYS A 128 8.11 17.54 -5.24
C LYS A 128 6.61 17.47 -4.92
N CYS A 129 5.90 18.55 -5.23
CA CYS A 129 4.44 18.58 -5.10
C CYS A 129 3.79 18.33 -6.46
N TYR A 130 2.78 17.48 -6.44
CA TYR A 130 2.01 17.01 -7.58
C TYR A 130 0.56 17.44 -7.40
N VAL A 131 -0.09 17.79 -8.48
CA VAL A 131 -1.53 18.03 -8.52
C VAL A 131 -2.15 16.85 -9.27
N ALA A 132 -2.97 16.07 -8.62
CA ALA A 132 -3.53 14.85 -9.19
C ALA A 132 -5.02 14.72 -8.89
N ARG A 133 -5.74 14.15 -9.83
CA ARG A 133 -7.16 13.86 -9.69
C ARG A 133 -7.32 12.46 -9.09
N GLN A 134 -7.97 12.39 -7.93
CA GLN A 134 -8.17 11.13 -7.21
C GLN A 134 -8.93 10.07 -8.05
N ALA A 135 -9.85 10.51 -8.91
CA ALA A 135 -10.59 9.62 -9.80
C ALA A 135 -9.71 8.85 -10.80
N ASP A 136 -8.50 9.34 -11.10
CA ASP A 136 -7.59 8.64 -11.99
C ASP A 136 -6.95 7.40 -11.34
N PHE A 137 -6.85 7.36 -10.02
CA PHE A 137 -6.31 6.20 -9.30
C PHE A 137 -7.18 4.95 -9.47
N VAL A 138 -8.48 5.12 -9.70
CA VAL A 138 -9.42 4.01 -9.96
C VAL A 138 -9.07 3.23 -11.23
N LYS A 139 -8.37 3.85 -12.19
CA LYS A 139 -7.93 3.22 -13.42
C LYS A 139 -6.85 2.15 -13.22
N ILE A 140 -6.16 2.20 -12.07
CA ILE A 140 -5.12 1.23 -11.73
C ILE A 140 -5.73 0.10 -10.89
N PRO A 141 -5.47 -1.18 -11.20
CA PRO A 141 -5.93 -2.29 -10.38
C PRO A 141 -5.52 -2.16 -8.92
N GLY A 142 -6.48 -2.29 -8.00
CA GLY A 142 -6.27 -2.07 -6.57
C GLY A 142 -6.25 -0.62 -6.12
N MET A 143 -6.41 0.34 -7.03
CA MET A 143 -6.53 1.80 -6.76
C MET A 143 -5.42 2.35 -5.85
N PRO A 144 -4.13 2.09 -6.11
CA PRO A 144 -3.06 2.69 -5.33
C PRO A 144 -3.08 4.20 -5.46
N VAL A 145 -2.69 4.91 -4.41
CA VAL A 145 -2.59 6.38 -4.43
C VAL A 145 -1.32 6.78 -5.19
N ALA A 146 -1.38 6.69 -6.52
CA ALA A 146 -0.24 6.83 -7.44
C ALA A 146 -0.13 8.27 -8.00
N TYR A 147 -0.17 9.27 -7.14
CA TYR A 147 -0.24 10.70 -7.48
C TYR A 147 0.96 11.22 -8.29
N TRP A 148 2.08 10.49 -8.32
CA TRP A 148 3.29 10.86 -9.08
C TRP A 148 3.30 10.38 -10.53
N LEU A 149 2.30 9.59 -10.93
CA LEU A 149 2.20 9.10 -12.31
C LEU A 149 1.64 10.18 -13.22
N SER A 150 2.18 10.26 -14.43
CA SER A 150 1.59 11.10 -15.48
C SER A 150 0.34 10.46 -16.09
N ASN A 151 -0.51 11.26 -16.71
CA ASN A 151 -1.78 10.83 -17.30
C ASN A 151 -1.62 9.69 -18.32
N ILE A 152 -0.49 9.61 -19.01
CA ILE A 152 -0.22 8.55 -19.99
C ILE A 152 -0.28 7.15 -19.35
N TYR A 153 0.22 7.00 -18.13
CA TYR A 153 0.17 5.70 -17.44
C TYR A 153 -1.27 5.32 -17.08
N PHE A 154 -2.08 6.26 -16.61
CA PHE A 154 -3.50 6.00 -16.33
C PHE A 154 -4.27 5.59 -17.59
N GLU A 155 -3.94 6.19 -18.74
CA GLU A 155 -4.52 5.79 -20.02
C GLU A 155 -4.08 4.39 -20.45
N LEU A 156 -2.80 4.05 -20.26
CA LEU A 156 -2.30 2.71 -20.58
C LEU A 156 -3.01 1.64 -19.76
N PHE A 157 -3.18 1.85 -18.44
CA PHE A 157 -3.94 0.93 -17.60
C PHE A 157 -5.41 0.75 -18.03
N SER A 158 -6.00 1.79 -18.63
CA SER A 158 -7.39 1.73 -19.10
C SER A 158 -7.54 1.08 -20.47
N LYS A 159 -6.52 1.16 -21.35
CA LYS A 159 -6.60 0.76 -22.76
C LYS A 159 -5.96 -0.60 -23.03
N LEU A 160 -4.90 -0.95 -22.28
CA LEU A 160 -4.16 -2.18 -22.55
C LEU A 160 -4.73 -3.36 -21.76
N PRO A 161 -4.74 -4.57 -22.33
CA PRO A 161 -5.09 -5.78 -21.61
C PRO A 161 -4.09 -6.04 -20.50
N THR A 162 -4.55 -6.59 -19.39
CA THR A 162 -3.66 -7.01 -18.30
C THR A 162 -2.87 -8.24 -18.72
N LEU A 163 -1.65 -8.37 -18.21
CA LEU A 163 -0.79 -9.51 -18.51
C LEU A 163 -1.45 -10.85 -18.08
N SER A 164 -2.29 -10.82 -17.06
CA SER A 164 -3.08 -11.98 -16.62
C SER A 164 -4.05 -12.54 -17.69
N ASN A 165 -4.37 -11.75 -18.72
CA ASN A 165 -5.19 -12.25 -19.84
C ASN A 165 -4.38 -13.13 -20.80
N SER A 166 -3.06 -13.07 -20.74
CA SER A 166 -2.16 -13.75 -21.68
C SER A 166 -1.30 -14.83 -21.03
N VAL A 167 -1.12 -14.77 -19.70
CA VAL A 167 -0.28 -15.70 -18.96
C VAL A 167 -0.85 -16.01 -17.58
N ASP A 168 -0.66 -17.25 -17.15
CA ASP A 168 -0.96 -17.66 -15.78
C ASP A 168 0.23 -17.37 -14.86
N PHE A 169 -0.03 -16.64 -13.78
CA PHE A 169 0.99 -16.33 -12.77
C PHE A 169 1.01 -17.43 -11.71
N CYS A 170 2.09 -18.18 -11.67
CA CYS A 170 2.32 -19.15 -10.61
C CYS A 170 3.35 -18.61 -9.62
N LYS A 171 3.07 -18.80 -8.32
CA LYS A 171 4.08 -18.55 -7.29
C LYS A 171 5.17 -19.60 -7.43
N GLY A 172 6.43 -19.16 -7.53
CA GLY A 172 7.58 -20.07 -7.51
C GLY A 172 7.68 -20.84 -6.19
N LEU A 173 8.70 -21.68 -6.07
CA LEU A 173 8.96 -22.47 -4.88
C LEU A 173 9.02 -21.57 -3.63
N ALA A 174 8.21 -21.89 -2.65
CA ALA A 174 8.24 -21.27 -1.32
C ALA A 174 8.45 -22.37 -0.30
N THR A 175 9.63 -22.39 0.33
CA THR A 175 10.02 -23.44 1.26
C THR A 175 9.32 -23.34 2.62
N MET A 176 8.81 -22.15 2.98
CA MET A 176 8.27 -21.80 4.31
C MET A 176 9.30 -21.92 5.45
N ASP A 177 10.35 -22.70 5.27
CA ASP A 177 11.46 -22.91 6.20
C ASP A 177 12.76 -23.07 5.40
N ASN A 178 13.45 -21.94 5.20
CA ASN A 178 14.66 -21.91 4.38
C ASN A 178 15.82 -22.70 5.01
N GLU A 179 15.94 -22.67 6.33
CA GLU A 179 17.02 -23.41 7.02
C GLU A 179 16.89 -24.91 6.85
N ARG A 180 15.66 -25.40 6.82
CA ARG A 180 15.38 -26.82 6.62
C ARG A 180 15.50 -27.28 5.18
N PHE A 181 15.02 -26.48 4.21
CA PHE A 181 14.83 -26.91 2.83
C PHE A 181 15.81 -26.35 1.83
N LEU A 182 16.50 -25.24 2.15
CA LEU A 182 17.57 -24.74 1.30
C LEU A 182 18.92 -25.30 1.74
N ARG A 183 19.75 -25.61 0.75
CA ARG A 183 21.14 -26.06 0.92
C ARG A 183 22.02 -25.24 0.00
N LEU A 184 23.24 -24.98 0.43
CA LEU A 184 24.26 -24.44 -0.46
C LEU A 184 24.63 -25.51 -1.50
N TRP A 185 25.03 -25.05 -2.66
CA TRP A 185 25.34 -25.96 -3.78
C TRP A 185 26.46 -26.98 -3.44
N GLU A 186 27.39 -26.61 -2.56
CA GLU A 186 28.47 -27.47 -2.04
C GLU A 186 27.99 -28.54 -1.03
N GLU A 187 26.82 -28.34 -0.41
CA GLU A 187 26.23 -29.29 0.55
C GLU A 187 25.46 -30.43 -0.14
N VAL A 188 25.20 -30.30 -1.43
CA VAL A 188 24.32 -31.21 -2.15
C VAL A 188 25.08 -31.88 -3.29
N ASN A 189 25.02 -33.22 -3.32
CA ASN A 189 25.53 -33.94 -4.47
C ASN A 189 24.67 -33.63 -5.71
N TRP A 190 25.30 -33.08 -6.76
CA TRP A 190 24.61 -32.62 -7.97
C TRP A 190 23.73 -33.71 -8.61
N LYS A 191 24.17 -34.97 -8.59
CA LYS A 191 23.38 -36.09 -9.13
C LYS A 191 22.07 -36.28 -8.40
N ASN A 192 22.07 -36.11 -7.06
CA ASN A 192 20.86 -36.21 -6.25
C ASN A 192 19.96 -34.99 -6.42
N ALA A 193 20.54 -33.79 -6.60
CA ALA A 193 19.77 -32.57 -6.81
C ALA A 193 18.93 -32.61 -8.10
N CYS A 194 19.48 -33.11 -9.17
CA CYS A 194 18.80 -33.26 -10.46
C CYS A 194 17.62 -34.23 -10.40
N VAL A 195 17.77 -35.35 -9.71
CA VAL A 195 16.70 -36.37 -9.57
C VAL A 195 15.54 -35.84 -8.72
N THR A 196 15.86 -35.22 -7.59
CA THR A 196 14.82 -34.72 -6.67
C THR A 196 14.02 -33.57 -7.26
N ALA A 197 14.64 -32.73 -8.10
CA ALA A 197 13.94 -31.62 -8.78
C ALA A 197 12.91 -32.13 -9.81
N ILE A 198 13.19 -33.22 -10.49
CA ILE A 198 12.27 -33.83 -11.45
C ILE A 198 11.09 -34.48 -10.74
N ASP A 199 11.34 -35.22 -9.65
CA ASP A 199 10.30 -35.90 -8.88
C ASP A 199 9.39 -34.87 -8.12
N ALA A 200 9.96 -33.81 -7.60
CA ALA A 200 9.20 -32.74 -6.91
C ALA A 200 8.33 -31.91 -7.86
N ALA A 201 8.69 -31.81 -9.13
CA ALA A 201 7.90 -31.14 -10.16
C ALA A 201 6.74 -31.99 -10.68
N GLY A 202 6.50 -33.21 -10.14
CA GLY A 202 5.41 -34.10 -10.50
C GLY A 202 5.45 -34.48 -11.97
N GLY A 203 6.54 -35.14 -12.39
CA GLY A 203 6.88 -35.47 -13.76
C GLY A 203 5.71 -35.77 -14.68
N LYS A 204 5.31 -34.80 -15.50
CA LYS A 204 4.78 -35.07 -16.82
C LYS A 204 5.86 -34.63 -17.81
N GLU A 205 6.55 -35.62 -18.35
CA GLU A 205 7.36 -35.41 -19.53
C GLU A 205 6.53 -34.70 -20.59
N SER A 206 6.89 -33.47 -20.92
CA SER A 206 6.45 -32.85 -22.18
C SER A 206 7.26 -33.51 -23.28
N LYS A 207 6.62 -34.38 -24.05
CA LYS A 207 7.14 -34.86 -25.33
C LYS A 207 7.28 -33.69 -26.30
#